data_57548b9c47f6323b97ec238108ba2169
#
_entry.id   57548b9c47f6323b97ec238108ba2169
#
_cell.length_a   1.000
_cell.length_b   1.000
_cell.length_c   1.000
_cell.angle_alpha   90.00
_cell.angle_beta   90.00
_cell.angle_gamma   90.00
#
_symmetry.space_group_name_H-M   'P 1'
#
loop_
_entity.id
_entity.type
_entity.pdbx_description
1 polymer ?
#
loop_
_entity_poly.entity_id
_entity_poly.type
_entity_poly.pdbx_seq_one_letter_code
_entity_poly.pdbx_strand_id
1 'polypeptide(L)'
;MFDVSRMIILVICLDQLSGREIGNAVQKIGNREGGGWYGPHMAAASRAVTDRVPLVDLVLEIRDARIPFSSAFEQLRNYPFSSRRILVLNKMDLANHSQLKELTNYFKERNCISFCVNSHNRDNVKEFLNFLQAQARKLKKTDLLSHTITVMLVGIPNVGKSALVKALHHIGRISAEEKGKLKHVMVTPQPGETRDINSFKIASHPNIYVLDTPGILPPAIQDIEVCSKLALTGAIRDSFVGEKKLAEYFLAILNSSDEYKKWAKFSTYENDRSVLQHSVGHSASSQLETKKRRQYPTDHTQDFVVQKVRQTLFEVTSCFDGNVEQGKDMLKLIDIQFKALKEAFQIPEDLSEVADTKVASKLLNLYRTGRLGHFTLDPVPRRTSNDSQ
;
A
#
# COMPACT_ATOMS: atom_id res chain seq x y z
N MET A 1 3.46 -5.87 22.86
CA MET A 1 4.49 -6.90 22.65
C MET A 1 3.89 -7.89 21.68
N PHE A 2 4.16 -7.77 20.37
CA PHE A 2 3.62 -8.70 19.38
C PHE A 2 4.31 -10.05 19.55
N ASP A 3 3.50 -11.07 19.77
CA ASP A 3 3.99 -12.44 19.97
C ASP A 3 4.53 -13.00 18.66
N VAL A 4 5.84 -13.19 18.62
CA VAL A 4 6.58 -13.70 17.46
C VAL A 4 6.16 -15.12 17.10
N SER A 5 5.71 -15.90 18.10
CA SER A 5 5.17 -17.24 17.92
C SER A 5 3.92 -17.20 17.04
N ARG A 6 3.03 -16.20 17.21
CA ARG A 6 1.87 -16.02 16.36
C ARG A 6 2.21 -15.62 14.93
N MET A 7 3.29 -14.82 14.74
CA MET A 7 3.75 -14.46 13.40
C MET A 7 4.36 -15.64 12.64
N ILE A 8 5.07 -16.53 13.35
CA ILE A 8 5.60 -17.78 12.77
C ILE A 8 4.44 -18.73 12.43
N ILE A 9 3.43 -18.83 13.29
CA ILE A 9 2.21 -19.62 13.05
C ILE A 9 1.42 -19.02 11.89
N LEU A 10 1.36 -17.69 11.77
CA LEU A 10 0.74 -16.97 10.66
C LEU A 10 1.39 -17.37 9.31
N VAL A 11 2.71 -17.41 9.26
CA VAL A 11 3.47 -17.82 8.07
C VAL A 11 3.19 -19.29 7.75
N ILE A 12 3.14 -20.19 8.76
CA ILE A 12 2.92 -21.63 8.56
C ILE A 12 1.48 -21.92 8.10
N CYS A 13 0.47 -21.30 8.70
CA CYS A 13 -0.93 -21.52 8.31
C CYS A 13 -1.29 -20.88 6.96
N LEU A 14 -0.77 -19.67 6.68
CA LEU A 14 -0.97 -18.98 5.42
C LEU A 14 -0.25 -19.67 4.26
N ASP A 15 0.92 -20.25 4.54
CA ASP A 15 1.71 -20.98 3.57
C ASP A 15 1.03 -22.31 3.16
N GLN A 16 0.23 -22.92 4.05
CA GLN A 16 -0.41 -24.20 3.76
C GLN A 16 -1.74 -24.11 3.01
N LEU A 17 -2.49 -23.00 3.08
CA LEU A 17 -3.87 -22.94 2.59
C LEU A 17 -4.09 -22.15 1.31
N SER A 18 -3.82 -20.87 1.31
CA SER A 18 -4.10 -20.02 0.14
C SER A 18 -2.84 -19.35 -0.39
N GLY A 19 -1.86 -19.05 0.47
CA GLY A 19 -0.64 -18.35 0.09
C GLY A 19 0.17 -19.13 -0.96
N ARG A 20 0.37 -20.44 -0.76
CA ARG A 20 1.07 -21.29 -1.73
C ARG A 20 0.33 -21.44 -3.05
N GLU A 21 -0.99 -21.55 -3.03
CA GLU A 21 -1.78 -21.64 -4.25
C GLU A 21 -1.70 -20.35 -5.06
N ILE A 22 -1.80 -19.20 -4.38
CA ILE A 22 -1.66 -17.88 -5.00
C ILE A 22 -0.26 -17.72 -5.59
N GLY A 23 0.77 -17.97 -4.78
CA GLY A 23 2.15 -17.83 -5.22
C GLY A 23 2.50 -18.77 -6.38
N ASN A 24 2.05 -20.02 -6.33
CA ASN A 24 2.20 -20.99 -7.43
C ASN A 24 1.46 -20.55 -8.69
N ALA A 25 0.25 -20.00 -8.57
CA ALA A 25 -0.50 -19.45 -9.71
C ALA A 25 0.26 -18.30 -10.35
N VAL A 26 0.79 -17.39 -9.54
CA VAL A 26 1.61 -16.24 -10.00
C VAL A 26 2.88 -16.76 -10.69
N GLN A 27 3.63 -17.70 -10.09
CA GLN A 27 4.85 -18.23 -10.69
C GLN A 27 4.59 -18.95 -12.01
N LYS A 28 3.52 -19.75 -12.11
CA LYS A 28 3.12 -20.41 -13.37
C LYS A 28 2.86 -19.41 -14.50
N ILE A 29 2.34 -18.23 -14.16
CA ILE A 29 2.07 -17.19 -15.16
C ILE A 29 3.36 -16.47 -15.54
N GLY A 30 4.22 -16.16 -14.56
CA GLY A 30 5.53 -15.53 -14.83
C GLY A 30 6.42 -16.38 -15.73
N ASN A 31 6.34 -17.71 -15.58
CA ASN A 31 7.17 -18.66 -16.33
C ASN A 31 6.56 -19.05 -17.71
N ARG A 32 5.39 -18.52 -18.11
CA ARG A 32 4.81 -18.79 -19.43
C ARG A 32 5.57 -18.04 -20.51
N GLU A 33 6.10 -18.76 -21.48
CA GLU A 33 6.67 -18.19 -22.70
C GLU A 33 5.61 -17.32 -23.41
N GLY A 34 5.86 -16.00 -23.48
CA GLY A 34 5.01 -15.03 -24.21
C GLY A 34 3.71 -14.58 -23.53
N GLY A 35 3.37 -15.04 -22.31
CA GLY A 35 2.07 -14.76 -21.68
C GLY A 35 2.10 -14.23 -20.24
N GLY A 36 3.29 -14.00 -19.67
CA GLY A 36 3.43 -13.48 -18.33
C GLY A 36 3.23 -11.96 -18.24
N TRP A 37 3.39 -11.39 -17.04
CA TRP A 37 3.39 -9.93 -16.86
C TRP A 37 4.61 -9.24 -17.50
N TYR A 38 5.70 -9.98 -17.79
CA TYR A 38 6.95 -9.46 -18.33
C TYR A 38 6.99 -9.55 -19.86
N GLY A 39 6.29 -8.64 -20.51
CA GLY A 39 6.28 -8.54 -21.97
C GLY A 39 7.42 -7.68 -22.53
N PRO A 40 7.56 -7.60 -23.88
CA PRO A 40 8.59 -6.80 -24.55
C PRO A 40 8.63 -5.34 -24.11
N HIS A 41 7.47 -4.74 -23.83
CA HIS A 41 7.39 -3.35 -23.32
C HIS A 41 8.03 -3.21 -21.94
N MET A 42 7.80 -4.18 -21.04
CA MET A 42 8.41 -4.15 -19.70
C MET A 42 9.92 -4.39 -19.77
N ALA A 43 10.37 -5.26 -20.67
CA ALA A 43 11.80 -5.49 -20.92
C ALA A 43 12.50 -4.23 -21.49
N ALA A 44 11.83 -3.52 -22.42
CA ALA A 44 12.34 -2.25 -22.95
C ALA A 44 12.38 -1.16 -21.86
N ALA A 45 11.33 -1.05 -21.05
CA ALA A 45 11.28 -0.13 -19.92
C ALA A 45 12.35 -0.43 -18.87
N SER A 46 12.60 -1.72 -18.58
CA SER A 46 13.65 -2.16 -17.65
C SER A 46 15.03 -1.69 -18.12
N ARG A 47 15.36 -1.92 -19.38
CA ARG A 47 16.62 -1.45 -19.99
C ARG A 47 16.72 0.08 -19.93
N ALA A 48 15.67 0.79 -20.37
CA ALA A 48 15.65 2.25 -20.37
C ALA A 48 15.82 2.87 -18.98
N VAL A 49 15.32 2.21 -17.92
CA VAL A 49 15.53 2.62 -16.53
C VAL A 49 16.97 2.36 -16.10
N THR A 50 17.49 1.13 -16.33
CA THR A 50 18.84 0.74 -15.93
C THR A 50 19.91 1.63 -16.58
N ASP A 51 19.76 1.96 -17.87
CA ASP A 51 20.69 2.82 -18.60
C ASP A 51 20.69 4.27 -18.06
N ARG A 52 19.58 4.73 -17.49
CA ARG A 52 19.45 6.10 -16.96
C ARG A 52 19.84 6.27 -15.50
N VAL A 53 19.82 5.20 -14.70
CA VAL A 53 20.20 5.26 -13.26
C VAL A 53 21.56 5.92 -13.03
N PRO A 54 22.63 5.62 -13.81
CA PRO A 54 23.93 6.27 -13.64
C PRO A 54 23.96 7.76 -14.02
N LEU A 55 22.98 8.22 -14.83
CA LEU A 55 22.94 9.55 -15.42
C LEU A 55 22.16 10.57 -14.57
N VAL A 56 21.46 10.13 -13.52
CA VAL A 56 20.67 10.98 -12.66
C VAL A 56 21.39 11.29 -11.35
N ASP A 57 21.04 12.43 -10.74
CA ASP A 57 21.67 12.87 -9.49
C ASP A 57 21.15 12.10 -8.29
N LEU A 58 19.85 11.75 -8.30
CA LEU A 58 19.16 11.03 -7.23
C LEU A 58 18.26 9.94 -7.80
N VAL A 59 18.23 8.80 -7.16
CA VAL A 59 17.28 7.72 -7.40
C VAL A 59 16.36 7.58 -6.18
N LEU A 60 15.06 7.70 -6.38
CA LEU A 60 14.03 7.42 -5.40
C LEU A 60 13.47 6.03 -5.67
N GLU A 61 13.80 5.09 -4.82
CA GLU A 61 13.20 3.75 -4.86
C GLU A 61 11.89 3.77 -4.08
N ILE A 62 10.78 3.70 -4.80
CA ILE A 62 9.44 3.74 -4.21
C ILE A 62 8.98 2.32 -3.91
N ARG A 63 8.70 2.05 -2.63
CA ARG A 63 8.16 0.78 -2.15
C ARG A 63 6.80 0.99 -1.48
N ASP A 64 5.99 -0.04 -1.46
CA ASP A 64 4.74 -0.05 -0.69
C ASP A 64 5.05 -0.33 0.78
N ALA A 65 4.67 0.57 1.67
CA ALA A 65 4.96 0.46 3.10
C ALA A 65 4.34 -0.77 3.77
N ARG A 66 3.34 -1.41 3.15
CA ARG A 66 2.75 -2.67 3.62
C ARG A 66 3.65 -3.88 3.36
N ILE A 67 4.49 -3.80 2.32
CA ILE A 67 5.39 -4.86 1.84
C ILE A 67 6.77 -4.29 1.48
N PRO A 68 7.49 -3.69 2.46
CA PRO A 68 8.69 -2.89 2.20
C PRO A 68 9.87 -3.69 1.63
N PHE A 69 9.94 -4.99 1.90
CA PHE A 69 10.97 -5.88 1.34
C PHE A 69 10.50 -6.54 0.06
N SER A 70 9.28 -7.08 0.04
CA SER A 70 8.69 -7.74 -1.12
C SER A 70 8.49 -6.79 -2.31
N SER A 71 8.33 -5.48 -2.06
CA SER A 71 8.22 -4.45 -3.11
C SER A 71 9.54 -3.82 -3.53
N ALA A 72 10.68 -4.41 -3.15
CA ALA A 72 12.00 -3.93 -3.56
C ALA A 72 12.15 -3.98 -5.08
N PHE A 73 12.87 -2.98 -5.62
CA PHE A 73 13.12 -2.90 -7.05
C PHE A 73 14.37 -3.72 -7.41
N GLU A 74 14.18 -4.88 -8.02
CA GLU A 74 15.21 -5.89 -8.27
C GLU A 74 16.42 -5.33 -9.06
N GLN A 75 16.17 -4.43 -10.01
CA GLN A 75 17.24 -3.82 -10.83
C GLN A 75 18.21 -2.97 -10.00
N LEU A 76 17.83 -2.55 -8.79
CA LEU A 76 18.72 -1.85 -7.85
C LEU A 76 19.36 -2.77 -6.81
N ARG A 77 19.17 -4.09 -6.89
CA ARG A 77 19.71 -5.04 -5.91
C ARG A 77 21.23 -4.91 -5.75
N ASN A 78 21.94 -4.76 -6.86
CA ASN A 78 23.39 -4.63 -6.89
C ASN A 78 23.89 -3.18 -6.69
N TYR A 79 23.00 -2.21 -6.58
CA TYR A 79 23.35 -0.83 -6.26
C TYR A 79 23.31 -0.61 -4.75
N PRO A 80 24.44 -0.32 -4.10
CA PRO A 80 24.46 -0.10 -2.66
C PRO A 80 23.60 1.11 -2.25
N PHE A 81 23.14 1.11 -1.03
CA PHE A 81 22.57 2.32 -0.44
C PHE A 81 23.65 3.39 -0.37
N SER A 82 23.33 4.59 -0.83
CA SER A 82 24.25 5.72 -0.89
C SER A 82 23.47 7.02 -0.71
N SER A 83 24.16 8.14 -0.61
CA SER A 83 23.54 9.46 -0.58
C SER A 83 22.71 9.79 -1.82
N ARG A 84 22.94 9.08 -2.93
CA ARG A 84 22.19 9.23 -4.19
C ARG A 84 21.01 8.27 -4.34
N ARG A 85 20.85 7.28 -3.45
CA ARG A 85 19.70 6.36 -3.42
C ARG A 85 18.90 6.56 -2.15
N ILE A 86 17.67 7.02 -2.30
CA ILE A 86 16.72 7.26 -1.21
C ILE A 86 15.59 6.24 -1.31
N LEU A 87 15.32 5.56 -0.22
CA LEU A 87 14.19 4.65 -0.09
C LEU A 87 12.94 5.42 0.33
N VAL A 88 11.86 5.32 -0.43
CA VAL A 88 10.60 5.96 -0.12
C VAL A 88 9.54 4.90 0.15
N LEU A 89 9.11 4.80 1.41
CA LEU A 89 8.02 3.93 1.84
C LEU A 89 6.70 4.67 1.65
N ASN A 90 6.06 4.47 0.49
CA ASN A 90 4.79 5.11 0.15
C ASN A 90 3.60 4.33 0.70
N LYS A 91 2.42 4.95 0.76
CA LYS A 91 1.19 4.41 1.36
C LYS A 91 1.36 4.10 2.85
N MET A 92 2.12 4.94 3.55
CA MET A 92 2.37 4.78 4.98
C MET A 92 1.07 4.76 5.82
N ASP A 93 0.03 5.39 5.31
CA ASP A 93 -1.32 5.42 5.87
C ASP A 93 -2.04 4.07 5.87
N LEU A 94 -1.59 3.11 5.05
CA LEU A 94 -2.15 1.76 4.94
C LEU A 94 -1.35 0.72 5.75
N ALA A 95 -0.17 1.07 6.23
CA ALA A 95 0.75 0.19 6.94
C ALA A 95 0.61 0.31 8.47
N ASN A 96 1.09 -0.67 9.19
CA ASN A 96 1.12 -0.65 10.65
C ASN A 96 2.16 0.37 11.16
N HIS A 97 1.70 1.39 11.91
CA HIS A 97 2.53 2.49 12.36
C HIS A 97 3.68 2.08 13.30
N SER A 98 3.49 1.07 14.16
CA SER A 98 4.57 0.61 15.05
C SER A 98 5.68 -0.07 14.25
N GLN A 99 5.31 -0.92 13.29
CA GLN A 99 6.27 -1.59 12.41
C GLN A 99 7.00 -0.62 11.47
N LEU A 100 6.34 0.47 11.04
CA LEU A 100 7.00 1.51 10.23
C LEU A 100 8.16 2.18 10.98
N LYS A 101 8.03 2.40 12.30
CA LYS A 101 9.14 2.94 13.11
C LYS A 101 10.31 1.96 13.19
N GLU A 102 10.02 0.69 13.41
CA GLU A 102 11.04 -0.38 13.42
C GLU A 102 11.75 -0.49 12.07
N LEU A 103 10.99 -0.46 10.96
CA LEU A 103 11.53 -0.46 9.60
C LEU A 103 12.44 0.74 9.32
N THR A 104 12.02 1.93 9.73
CA THR A 104 12.83 3.15 9.55
C THR A 104 14.15 3.04 10.30
N ASN A 105 14.14 2.51 11.52
CA ASN A 105 15.34 2.26 12.30
C ASN A 105 16.23 1.18 11.64
N TYR A 106 15.63 0.10 11.18
CA TYR A 106 16.33 -0.97 10.45
C TYR A 106 17.10 -0.44 9.23
N PHE A 107 16.46 0.41 8.41
CA PHE A 107 17.10 1.01 7.25
C PHE A 107 18.18 2.04 7.63
N LYS A 108 17.94 2.82 8.67
CA LYS A 108 18.91 3.79 9.19
C LYS A 108 20.20 3.12 9.68
N GLU A 109 20.10 1.99 10.38
CA GLU A 109 21.24 1.20 10.83
C GLU A 109 22.12 0.66 9.69
N ARG A 110 21.53 0.51 8.49
CA ARG A 110 22.20 0.08 7.26
C ARG A 110 22.62 1.23 6.36
N ASN A 111 22.75 2.44 6.93
CA ASN A 111 23.11 3.65 6.18
C ASN A 111 22.18 3.95 5.00
N CYS A 112 20.94 3.46 5.05
CA CYS A 112 19.93 3.73 4.04
C CYS A 112 19.13 4.99 4.43
N ILE A 113 19.16 5.99 3.55
CA ILE A 113 18.31 7.18 3.69
C ILE A 113 16.90 6.76 3.31
N SER A 114 15.97 6.78 4.28
CA SER A 114 14.58 6.40 4.06
C SER A 114 13.60 7.51 4.46
N PHE A 115 12.45 7.57 3.78
CA PHE A 115 11.37 8.50 4.08
C PHE A 115 10.00 7.81 3.90
N CYS A 116 9.10 7.98 4.88
CA CYS A 116 7.74 7.46 4.80
C CYS A 116 6.80 8.52 4.23
N VAL A 117 6.02 8.16 3.20
CA VAL A 117 5.15 9.09 2.49
C VAL A 117 3.73 8.55 2.37
N ASN A 118 2.75 9.43 2.55
CA ASN A 118 1.40 9.28 2.04
C ASN A 118 1.20 10.28 0.88
N SER A 119 1.17 9.78 -0.36
CA SER A 119 1.03 10.60 -1.57
C SER A 119 -0.29 11.37 -1.64
N HIS A 120 -1.29 11.03 -0.82
CA HIS A 120 -2.59 11.71 -0.73
C HIS A 120 -2.65 12.76 0.38
N ASN A 121 -1.66 12.80 1.27
CA ASN A 121 -1.59 13.81 2.33
C ASN A 121 -0.70 14.97 1.91
N ARG A 122 -1.31 16.14 1.70
CA ARG A 122 -0.64 17.35 1.21
C ARG A 122 0.52 17.80 2.11
N ASP A 123 0.34 17.76 3.42
CA ASP A 123 1.35 18.24 4.37
C ASP A 123 2.56 17.30 4.39
N ASN A 124 2.33 15.99 4.35
CA ASN A 124 3.39 15.00 4.30
C ASN A 124 4.16 15.04 2.96
N VAL A 125 3.48 15.24 1.82
CA VAL A 125 4.16 15.44 0.53
C VAL A 125 4.97 16.75 0.51
N LYS A 126 4.49 17.82 1.17
CA LYS A 126 5.23 19.08 1.31
C LYS A 126 6.50 18.88 2.17
N GLU A 127 6.40 18.13 3.24
CA GLU A 127 7.54 17.75 4.08
C GLU A 127 8.57 16.95 3.27
N PHE A 128 8.11 15.98 2.47
CA PHE A 128 8.97 15.22 1.58
C PHE A 128 9.64 16.09 0.51
N LEU A 129 8.93 17.06 -0.08
CA LEU A 129 9.52 18.02 -1.02
C LEU A 129 10.63 18.85 -0.35
N ASN A 130 10.41 19.32 0.88
CA ASN A 130 11.42 20.05 1.64
C ASN A 130 12.67 19.17 1.92
N PHE A 131 12.45 17.91 2.25
CA PHE A 131 13.52 16.93 2.42
C PHE A 131 14.33 16.75 1.11
N LEU A 132 13.66 16.57 -0.04
CA LEU A 132 14.32 16.46 -1.35
C LEU A 132 15.13 17.71 -1.70
N GLN A 133 14.59 18.91 -1.43
CA GLN A 133 15.31 20.16 -1.62
C GLN A 133 16.57 20.26 -0.75
N ALA A 134 16.49 19.77 0.50
CA ALA A 134 17.64 19.73 1.39
C ALA A 134 18.73 18.76 0.88
N GLN A 135 18.35 17.57 0.39
CA GLN A 135 19.28 16.62 -0.22
C GLN A 135 19.91 17.20 -1.51
N ALA A 136 19.11 17.82 -2.37
CA ALA A 136 19.60 18.47 -3.59
C ALA A 136 20.63 19.59 -3.28
N ARG A 137 20.42 20.38 -2.21
CA ARG A 137 21.40 21.40 -1.76
C ARG A 137 22.72 20.78 -1.28
N LYS A 138 22.66 19.62 -0.62
CA LYS A 138 23.88 18.91 -0.17
C LYS A 138 24.69 18.43 -1.38
N LEU A 139 24.03 17.86 -2.40
CA LEU A 139 24.71 17.41 -3.63
C LEU A 139 25.34 18.59 -4.39
N LYS A 140 24.67 19.74 -4.47
CA LYS A 140 25.22 20.93 -5.13
C LYS A 140 26.46 21.50 -4.47
N LYS A 141 26.65 21.30 -3.17
CA LYS A 141 27.88 21.73 -2.47
C LYS A 141 29.11 20.92 -2.88
N THR A 142 28.89 19.68 -3.33
CA THR A 142 29.95 18.78 -3.80
C THR A 142 30.21 18.91 -5.30
N ASP A 143 29.25 19.43 -6.07
CA ASP A 143 29.29 19.49 -7.52
C ASP A 143 28.92 20.89 -8.03
N LEU A 144 29.94 21.72 -8.31
CA LEU A 144 29.79 23.14 -8.64
C LEU A 144 29.19 23.41 -10.04
N LEU A 145 29.04 22.40 -10.91
CA LEU A 145 28.76 22.58 -12.33
C LEU A 145 27.28 22.45 -12.71
N SER A 146 26.44 21.80 -11.90
CA SER A 146 25.03 21.54 -12.27
C SER A 146 24.05 22.52 -11.59
N HIS A 147 23.34 23.32 -12.39
CA HIS A 147 22.25 24.18 -11.88
C HIS A 147 20.92 23.42 -11.67
N THR A 148 20.79 22.23 -12.24
CA THR A 148 19.56 21.42 -12.23
C THR A 148 19.84 20.05 -11.64
N ILE A 149 18.96 19.60 -10.74
CA ILE A 149 19.01 18.25 -10.15
C ILE A 149 17.95 17.39 -10.82
N THR A 150 18.39 16.26 -11.34
CA THR A 150 17.50 15.24 -11.94
C THR A 150 17.29 14.10 -10.95
N VAL A 151 16.04 13.83 -10.63
CA VAL A 151 15.61 12.79 -9.71
C VAL A 151 14.82 11.75 -10.48
N MET A 152 15.13 10.48 -10.34
CA MET A 152 14.42 9.39 -11.02
C MET A 152 13.64 8.53 -10.01
N LEU A 153 12.35 8.33 -10.25
CA LEU A 153 11.54 7.41 -9.46
C LEU A 153 11.57 6.02 -10.10
N VAL A 154 11.90 5.02 -9.32
CA VAL A 154 11.89 3.62 -9.72
C VAL A 154 11.09 2.78 -8.73
N GLY A 155 10.58 1.63 -9.17
CA GLY A 155 9.83 0.70 -8.33
C GLY A 155 8.85 -0.14 -9.14
N ILE A 156 8.28 -1.12 -8.49
CA ILE A 156 7.31 -2.04 -9.07
C ILE A 156 5.97 -1.33 -9.41
N PRO A 157 5.05 -1.98 -10.16
CA PRO A 157 3.73 -1.42 -10.43
C PRO A 157 2.95 -1.14 -9.13
N ASN A 158 2.05 -0.19 -9.19
CA ASN A 158 1.08 0.16 -8.13
C ASN A 158 1.64 0.57 -6.76
N VAL A 159 2.95 0.81 -6.61
CA VAL A 159 3.53 1.40 -5.37
C VAL A 159 3.25 2.90 -5.23
N GLY A 160 2.66 3.53 -6.25
CA GLY A 160 2.22 4.93 -6.21
C GLY A 160 3.23 5.95 -6.73
N LYS A 161 4.18 5.56 -7.61
CA LYS A 161 5.15 6.48 -8.24
C LYS A 161 4.48 7.69 -8.88
N SER A 162 3.61 7.47 -9.84
CA SER A 162 2.93 8.56 -10.57
C SER A 162 2.01 9.40 -9.68
N ALA A 163 1.41 8.81 -8.63
CA ALA A 163 0.63 9.57 -7.65
C ALA A 163 1.53 10.53 -6.87
N LEU A 164 2.69 10.05 -6.41
CA LEU A 164 3.67 10.86 -5.69
C LEU A 164 4.23 11.99 -6.58
N VAL A 165 4.57 11.69 -7.84
CA VAL A 165 5.06 12.70 -8.80
C VAL A 165 4.02 13.78 -9.04
N LYS A 166 2.75 13.40 -9.27
CA LYS A 166 1.64 14.35 -9.45
C LYS A 166 1.45 15.23 -8.22
N ALA A 167 1.50 14.66 -7.03
CA ALA A 167 1.38 15.40 -5.77
C ALA A 167 2.55 16.38 -5.55
N LEU A 168 3.80 15.95 -5.78
CA LEU A 168 4.99 16.80 -5.72
C LEU A 168 4.93 17.95 -6.74
N HIS A 169 4.55 17.65 -7.98
CA HIS A 169 4.41 18.66 -9.03
C HIS A 169 3.34 19.69 -8.68
N HIS A 170 2.18 19.26 -8.18
CA HIS A 170 1.10 20.14 -7.75
C HIS A 170 1.54 21.09 -6.63
N ILE A 171 2.21 20.57 -5.60
CA ILE A 171 2.73 21.37 -4.47
C ILE A 171 3.82 22.32 -4.95
N GLY A 172 4.72 21.86 -5.82
CA GLY A 172 5.77 22.70 -6.41
C GLY A 172 5.22 23.86 -7.22
N ARG A 173 4.12 23.64 -7.98
CA ARG A 173 3.42 24.71 -8.70
C ARG A 173 2.82 25.74 -7.75
N ILE A 174 2.04 25.33 -6.77
CA ILE A 174 1.44 26.25 -5.78
C ILE A 174 2.53 27.11 -5.13
N SER A 175 3.61 26.48 -4.68
CA SER A 175 4.73 27.22 -4.06
C SER A 175 5.44 28.18 -5.02
N ALA A 176 5.37 27.96 -6.33
CA ALA A 176 5.90 28.87 -7.34
C ALA A 176 4.92 30.01 -7.65
N GLU A 177 3.62 29.75 -7.64
CA GLU A 177 2.54 30.73 -7.79
C GLU A 177 2.54 31.73 -6.63
N GLU A 178 2.57 31.24 -5.39
CA GLU A 178 2.65 32.06 -4.18
C GLU A 178 3.88 33.01 -4.16
N LYS A 179 4.96 32.61 -4.87
CA LYS A 179 6.20 33.42 -5.00
C LYS A 179 6.25 34.28 -6.27
N GLY A 180 5.15 34.38 -7.04
CA GLY A 180 5.08 35.19 -8.26
C GLY A 180 5.98 34.74 -9.42
N LYS A 181 6.38 33.47 -9.46
CA LYS A 181 7.38 32.94 -10.41
C LYS A 181 6.82 31.99 -11.47
N LEU A 182 5.56 32.19 -11.91
CA LEU A 182 4.95 31.32 -12.91
C LEU A 182 5.25 31.77 -14.35
N LYS A 183 5.93 30.89 -15.10
CA LYS A 183 5.77 30.77 -16.55
C LYS A 183 5.13 29.40 -16.83
N HIS A 184 3.99 29.44 -17.53
CA HIS A 184 3.22 28.25 -17.91
C HIS A 184 4.05 27.27 -18.75
N VAL A 185 4.18 26.05 -18.27
CA VAL A 185 4.34 24.87 -19.13
C VAL A 185 3.30 23.85 -18.67
N MET A 186 2.24 23.73 -19.45
CA MET A 186 1.24 22.68 -19.26
C MET A 186 1.78 21.38 -19.82
N VAL A 187 2.00 20.40 -18.95
CA VAL A 187 2.09 18.98 -19.34
C VAL A 187 0.91 18.29 -18.67
N THR A 188 -0.08 17.92 -19.46
CA THR A 188 -1.24 17.15 -19.02
C THR A 188 -0.92 15.67 -19.13
N PRO A 189 -0.72 14.92 -18.02
CA PRO A 189 -0.65 13.47 -18.07
C PRO A 189 -2.06 12.89 -18.09
N GLN A 190 -2.35 12.06 -19.09
CA GLN A 190 -3.57 11.25 -19.10
C GLN A 190 -3.49 10.18 -17.98
N PRO A 191 -4.63 9.82 -17.33
CA PRO A 191 -4.68 8.74 -16.35
C PRO A 191 -4.53 7.40 -17.05
N GLY A 192 -3.54 6.59 -16.63
CA GLY A 192 -3.26 5.26 -17.17
C GLY A 192 -1.93 4.69 -16.69
N GLU A 193 -1.60 3.47 -17.10
CA GLU A 193 -0.28 2.89 -16.89
C GLU A 193 0.78 3.80 -17.55
N THR A 194 1.80 4.20 -16.79
CA THR A 194 2.92 4.95 -17.32
C THR A 194 3.71 4.05 -18.27
N ARG A 195 3.67 4.34 -19.58
CA ARG A 195 4.38 3.57 -20.60
C ARG A 195 5.74 4.16 -20.92
N ASP A 196 5.88 5.48 -20.79
CA ASP A 196 7.07 6.24 -21.13
C ASP A 196 7.61 7.00 -19.90
N ILE A 197 8.88 7.39 -19.97
CA ILE A 197 9.52 8.20 -18.92
C ILE A 197 9.14 9.66 -19.15
N ASN A 198 8.38 10.22 -18.21
CA ASN A 198 7.93 11.60 -18.25
C ASN A 198 8.69 12.47 -17.24
N SER A 199 9.00 13.71 -17.60
CA SER A 199 9.72 14.66 -16.74
C SER A 199 8.79 15.73 -16.17
N PHE A 200 8.87 15.96 -14.85
CA PHE A 200 8.07 16.95 -14.12
C PHE A 200 8.96 17.87 -13.29
N LYS A 201 8.78 19.17 -13.41
CA LYS A 201 9.45 20.13 -12.54
C LYS A 201 8.72 20.21 -11.19
N ILE A 202 9.42 19.95 -10.07
CA ILE A 202 8.84 19.96 -8.72
C ILE A 202 9.36 21.11 -7.85
N ALA A 203 10.49 21.72 -8.20
CA ALA A 203 11.05 22.86 -7.47
C ALA A 203 11.89 23.75 -8.39
N SER A 204 12.01 25.04 -8.03
CA SER A 204 12.82 26.01 -8.77
C SER A 204 14.09 26.46 -8.02
N HIS A 205 14.16 26.27 -6.68
CA HIS A 205 15.31 26.67 -5.86
C HIS A 205 15.62 25.59 -4.79
N PRO A 206 16.50 24.60 -5.11
CA PRO A 206 17.17 24.35 -6.39
C PRO A 206 16.20 23.89 -7.47
N ASN A 207 16.57 24.02 -8.75
CA ASN A 207 15.82 23.40 -9.84
C ASN A 207 15.85 21.88 -9.67
N ILE A 208 14.68 21.27 -9.53
CA ILE A 208 14.55 19.81 -9.41
C ILE A 208 13.53 19.33 -10.44
N TYR A 209 13.96 18.39 -11.27
CA TYR A 209 13.11 17.65 -12.20
C TYR A 209 13.01 16.20 -11.76
N VAL A 210 11.81 15.65 -11.82
CA VAL A 210 11.52 14.27 -11.48
C VAL A 210 11.14 13.51 -12.73
N LEU A 211 11.80 12.38 -12.95
CA LEU A 211 11.48 11.43 -14.01
C LEU A 211 10.55 10.36 -13.44
N ASP A 212 9.29 10.33 -13.90
CA ASP A 212 8.35 9.25 -13.62
C ASP A 212 8.62 8.08 -14.57
N THR A 213 8.79 6.89 -14.03
CA THR A 213 9.11 5.69 -14.80
C THR A 213 7.99 4.66 -14.74
N PRO A 214 7.86 3.80 -15.77
CA PRO A 214 7.00 2.63 -15.69
C PRO A 214 7.27 1.77 -14.46
N GLY A 215 6.26 1.09 -13.96
CA GLY A 215 6.43 0.05 -12.94
C GLY A 215 6.98 -1.22 -13.57
N ILE A 216 8.04 -1.77 -12.98
CA ILE A 216 8.73 -2.93 -13.52
C ILE A 216 8.76 -4.02 -12.46
N LEU A 217 8.20 -5.19 -12.80
CA LEU A 217 8.40 -6.42 -12.05
C LEU A 217 9.54 -7.22 -12.68
N PRO A 218 10.27 -8.03 -11.90
CA PRO A 218 11.22 -8.98 -12.48
C PRO A 218 10.50 -10.01 -13.35
N PRO A 219 11.19 -10.60 -14.34
CA PRO A 219 10.59 -11.60 -15.23
C PRO A 219 10.12 -12.86 -14.49
N ALA A 220 10.80 -13.23 -13.42
CA ALA A 220 10.42 -14.32 -12.54
C ALA A 220 10.59 -13.92 -11.07
N ILE A 221 9.65 -14.35 -10.24
CA ILE A 221 9.69 -14.18 -8.80
C ILE A 221 9.75 -15.58 -8.19
N GLN A 222 10.87 -15.90 -7.55
CA GLN A 222 11.12 -17.26 -7.04
C GLN A 222 10.37 -17.52 -5.72
N ASP A 223 10.21 -16.49 -4.91
CA ASP A 223 9.57 -16.61 -3.60
C ASP A 223 8.05 -16.56 -3.73
N ILE A 224 7.41 -17.65 -3.32
CA ILE A 224 5.96 -17.84 -3.36
C ILE A 224 5.24 -16.84 -2.45
N GLU A 225 5.82 -16.55 -1.28
CA GLU A 225 5.26 -15.62 -0.30
C GLU A 225 5.30 -14.19 -0.85
N VAL A 226 6.41 -13.79 -1.47
CA VAL A 226 6.52 -12.51 -2.17
C VAL A 226 5.47 -12.38 -3.27
N CYS A 227 5.26 -13.43 -4.07
CA CYS A 227 4.21 -13.46 -5.10
C CYS A 227 2.81 -13.17 -4.52
N SER A 228 2.47 -13.82 -3.39
CA SER A 228 1.16 -13.66 -2.75
C SER A 228 0.96 -12.24 -2.21
N LYS A 229 1.98 -11.67 -1.58
CA LYS A 229 1.97 -10.30 -1.06
C LYS A 229 1.84 -9.26 -2.18
N LEU A 230 2.56 -9.45 -3.29
CA LEU A 230 2.47 -8.59 -4.47
C LEU A 230 1.08 -8.62 -5.11
N ALA A 231 0.47 -9.80 -5.20
CA ALA A 231 -0.88 -9.96 -5.72
C ALA A 231 -1.91 -9.29 -4.78
N LEU A 232 -1.83 -9.56 -3.46
CA LEU A 232 -2.76 -9.00 -2.49
C LEU A 232 -2.72 -7.46 -2.48
N THR A 233 -1.53 -6.86 -2.59
CA THR A 233 -1.37 -5.40 -2.62
C THR A 233 -1.65 -4.77 -3.99
N GLY A 234 -1.93 -5.58 -5.02
CA GLY A 234 -2.30 -5.17 -6.36
C GLY A 234 -1.12 -4.80 -7.26
N ALA A 235 0.12 -5.16 -6.90
CA ALA A 235 1.28 -5.01 -7.79
C ALA A 235 1.20 -5.98 -8.98
N ILE A 236 0.53 -7.12 -8.79
CA ILE A 236 0.17 -8.10 -9.81
C ILE A 236 -1.36 -8.03 -10.01
N ARG A 237 -1.83 -8.18 -11.25
CA ARG A 237 -3.26 -8.09 -11.60
C ARG A 237 -4.06 -9.22 -10.96
N ASP A 238 -5.22 -8.90 -10.39
CA ASP A 238 -6.11 -9.87 -9.73
C ASP A 238 -6.57 -10.98 -10.66
N SER A 239 -6.74 -10.67 -11.97
CA SER A 239 -7.13 -11.64 -12.99
C SER A 239 -6.15 -12.82 -13.16
N PHE A 240 -4.92 -12.68 -12.70
CA PHE A 240 -3.92 -13.75 -12.74
C PHE A 240 -4.12 -14.80 -11.65
N VAL A 241 -4.71 -14.41 -10.54
CA VAL A 241 -4.86 -15.25 -9.33
C VAL A 241 -6.32 -15.62 -9.10
N GLY A 242 -7.23 -14.68 -9.38
CA GLY A 242 -8.63 -14.74 -9.03
C GLY A 242 -8.94 -13.96 -7.75
N GLU A 243 -9.93 -13.08 -7.80
CA GLU A 243 -10.29 -12.18 -6.70
C GLU A 243 -10.72 -12.95 -5.44
N LYS A 244 -11.44 -14.09 -5.61
CA LYS A 244 -11.91 -14.91 -4.50
C LYS A 244 -10.73 -15.44 -3.67
N LYS A 245 -9.72 -16.02 -4.30
CA LYS A 245 -8.52 -16.55 -3.62
C LYS A 245 -7.75 -15.45 -2.88
N LEU A 246 -7.63 -14.26 -3.48
CA LEU A 246 -6.99 -13.11 -2.83
C LEU A 246 -7.78 -12.63 -1.62
N ALA A 247 -9.11 -12.64 -1.68
CA ALA A 247 -9.97 -12.28 -0.57
C ALA A 247 -9.91 -13.30 0.57
N GLU A 248 -9.87 -14.60 0.25
CA GLU A 248 -9.67 -15.69 1.21
C GLU A 248 -8.32 -15.54 1.92
N TYR A 249 -7.26 -15.25 1.18
CA TYR A 249 -5.92 -14.98 1.74
C TYR A 249 -5.93 -13.77 2.67
N PHE A 250 -6.60 -12.68 2.29
CA PHE A 250 -6.76 -11.51 3.16
C PHE A 250 -7.53 -11.84 4.44
N LEU A 251 -8.63 -12.61 4.36
CA LEU A 251 -9.39 -13.03 5.54
C LEU A 251 -8.56 -13.90 6.48
N ALA A 252 -7.72 -14.79 5.94
CA ALA A 252 -6.80 -15.57 6.75
C ALA A 252 -5.81 -14.66 7.51
N ILE A 253 -5.25 -13.63 6.86
CA ILE A 253 -4.39 -12.62 7.51
C ILE A 253 -5.16 -11.87 8.60
N LEU A 254 -6.38 -11.42 8.31
CA LEU A 254 -7.22 -10.70 9.25
C LEU A 254 -7.53 -11.55 10.49
N ASN A 255 -7.96 -12.81 10.29
CA ASN A 255 -8.34 -13.72 11.36
C ASN A 255 -7.16 -14.11 12.26
N SER A 256 -5.94 -14.14 11.71
CA SER A 256 -4.71 -14.40 12.45
C SER A 256 -4.13 -13.14 13.13
N SER A 257 -4.67 -11.96 12.83
CA SER A 257 -4.27 -10.69 13.43
C SER A 257 -5.22 -10.27 14.55
N ASP A 258 -4.80 -9.31 15.38
CA ASP A 258 -5.67 -8.69 16.38
C ASP A 258 -6.42 -7.45 15.84
N GLU A 259 -6.34 -7.18 14.52
CA GLU A 259 -6.97 -5.99 13.93
C GLU A 259 -8.50 -6.01 14.04
N TYR A 260 -9.15 -7.16 13.83
CA TYR A 260 -10.60 -7.29 13.95
C TYR A 260 -11.12 -7.02 15.38
N LYS A 261 -10.31 -7.28 16.42
CA LYS A 261 -10.69 -7.02 17.82
C LYS A 261 -10.92 -5.54 18.10
N LYS A 262 -10.28 -4.65 17.34
CA LYS A 262 -10.49 -3.19 17.43
C LYS A 262 -11.93 -2.77 17.04
N TRP A 263 -12.67 -3.67 16.40
CA TRP A 263 -14.03 -3.43 15.93
C TRP A 263 -15.11 -3.81 16.96
N ALA A 264 -14.77 -4.39 18.11
CA ALA A 264 -15.69 -4.73 19.20
C ALA A 264 -16.64 -3.58 19.57
N LYS A 265 -16.16 -2.34 19.52
CA LYS A 265 -16.95 -1.14 19.80
C LYS A 265 -18.14 -0.91 18.85
N PHE A 266 -18.14 -1.51 17.66
CA PHE A 266 -19.24 -1.38 16.72
C PHE A 266 -20.40 -2.32 17.03
N SER A 267 -20.16 -3.41 17.74
CA SER A 267 -21.19 -4.36 18.18
C SER A 267 -22.06 -3.80 19.35
N THR A 268 -21.52 -2.89 20.15
CA THR A 268 -22.25 -2.32 21.31
C THR A 268 -23.22 -1.21 20.96
N TYR A 269 -23.06 -0.54 19.82
CA TYR A 269 -23.90 0.61 19.43
C TYR A 269 -25.33 0.25 18.97
N GLU A 270 -25.58 -0.98 18.52
CA GLU A 270 -26.96 -1.39 18.15
C GLU A 270 -27.82 -1.71 19.36
N ASN A 271 -27.24 -2.19 20.46
CA ASN A 271 -27.97 -2.44 21.71
C ASN A 271 -28.46 -1.13 22.37
N ASP A 272 -27.69 -0.04 22.24
CA ASP A 272 -28.11 1.27 22.78
C ASP A 272 -29.19 1.97 21.92
N ARG A 273 -29.22 1.72 20.59
CA ARG A 273 -30.27 2.29 19.72
C ARG A 273 -31.63 1.61 19.89
N SER A 274 -31.69 0.34 20.23
CA SER A 274 -32.94 -0.37 20.51
C SER A 274 -33.58 0.07 21.82
N VAL A 275 -32.79 0.57 22.79
CA VAL A 275 -33.26 1.08 24.07
C VAL A 275 -33.74 2.55 23.96
N LEU A 276 -33.19 3.33 23.01
CA LEU A 276 -33.56 4.76 22.86
C LEU A 276 -34.78 5.02 21.98
N GLN A 277 -35.34 4.02 21.30
CA GLN A 277 -36.58 4.19 20.52
C GLN A 277 -37.88 4.14 21.38
N HIS A 278 -37.81 3.92 22.70
CA HIS A 278 -38.96 3.89 23.60
C HIS A 278 -39.08 5.08 24.56
N SER A 279 -38.28 6.13 24.41
CA SER A 279 -38.46 7.36 25.21
C SER A 279 -38.51 8.59 24.30
N VAL A 280 -39.72 8.89 23.81
CA VAL A 280 -40.07 10.19 23.25
C VAL A 280 -40.35 11.15 24.42
N GLY A 281 -39.56 12.19 24.54
CA GLY A 281 -39.76 13.27 25.51
C GLY A 281 -38.90 14.48 25.19
N HIS A 282 -39.53 15.58 24.81
CA HIS A 282 -39.00 16.90 24.48
C HIS A 282 -37.92 17.43 25.44
N SER A 283 -36.87 18.05 24.93
CA SER A 283 -36.45 19.44 25.26
C SER A 283 -35.13 19.86 24.63
N ALA A 284 -35.21 20.94 23.94
CA ALA A 284 -34.32 22.07 23.62
C ALA A 284 -32.83 22.08 23.99
N SER A 285 -32.05 22.44 22.95
CA SER A 285 -30.91 23.38 22.88
C SER A 285 -29.72 23.27 23.86
N SER A 286 -28.56 22.94 23.30
CA SER A 286 -27.38 23.82 23.42
C SER A 286 -26.31 23.48 22.36
N GLN A 287 -25.97 24.49 21.60
CA GLN A 287 -24.90 24.53 20.61
C GLN A 287 -23.56 24.44 21.30
N LEU A 288 -22.73 23.52 20.86
CA LEU A 288 -21.30 23.62 20.95
C LEU A 288 -20.73 22.99 19.66
N GLU A 289 -20.65 23.84 18.65
CA GLU A 289 -19.95 23.53 17.39
C GLU A 289 -18.45 23.46 17.61
N THR A 290 -17.90 22.27 17.76
CA THR A 290 -16.51 22.02 17.48
C THR A 290 -16.34 21.82 15.98
N LYS A 291 -15.85 22.84 15.29
CA LYS A 291 -15.43 22.81 13.87
C LYS A 291 -14.37 21.76 13.67
N LYS A 292 -14.76 20.50 13.40
CA LYS A 292 -13.88 19.51 12.78
C LYS A 292 -13.71 19.89 11.31
N ARG A 293 -12.50 20.29 10.92
CA ARG A 293 -12.10 20.47 9.52
C ARG A 293 -12.50 19.23 8.72
N ARG A 294 -13.47 19.39 7.82
CA ARG A 294 -13.86 18.41 6.82
C ARG A 294 -12.70 18.25 5.83
N GLN A 295 -11.95 17.15 5.95
CA GLN A 295 -11.09 16.65 4.89
C GLN A 295 -11.93 15.69 4.05
N TYR A 296 -12.23 16.06 2.80
CA TYR A 296 -12.93 15.36 1.72
C TYR A 296 -14.42 15.04 1.95
N PRO A 297 -15.26 15.11 0.89
CA PRO A 297 -16.62 14.63 0.94
C PRO A 297 -16.58 13.10 1.07
N THR A 298 -16.74 12.57 2.28
CA THR A 298 -16.99 11.16 2.54
C THR A 298 -18.37 10.83 2.02
N ASP A 299 -18.46 9.88 1.11
CA ASP A 299 -19.71 9.26 0.74
C ASP A 299 -20.22 8.50 2.00
N HIS A 300 -21.18 9.09 2.70
CA HIS A 300 -21.74 8.54 3.94
C HIS A 300 -22.34 7.13 3.76
N THR A 301 -22.76 6.78 2.53
CA THR A 301 -23.24 5.43 2.21
C THR A 301 -22.11 4.40 2.27
N GLN A 302 -20.91 4.76 1.84
CA GLN A 302 -19.73 3.89 1.95
C GLN A 302 -19.30 3.70 3.41
N ASP A 303 -19.37 4.72 4.24
CA ASP A 303 -19.00 4.62 5.66
C ASP A 303 -19.93 3.66 6.42
N PHE A 304 -21.24 3.66 6.12
CA PHE A 304 -22.19 2.71 6.68
C PHE A 304 -21.88 1.26 6.27
N VAL A 305 -21.60 1.01 5.00
CA VAL A 305 -21.24 -0.32 4.50
C VAL A 305 -19.94 -0.82 5.16
N VAL A 306 -18.93 0.05 5.30
CA VAL A 306 -17.67 -0.29 5.97
C VAL A 306 -17.93 -0.68 7.44
N GLN A 307 -18.77 0.07 8.15
CA GLN A 307 -19.11 -0.23 9.53
C GLN A 307 -19.83 -1.58 9.64
N LYS A 308 -20.80 -1.84 8.76
CA LYS A 308 -21.52 -3.12 8.71
C LYS A 308 -20.59 -4.29 8.44
N VAL A 309 -19.68 -4.16 7.47
CA VAL A 309 -18.66 -5.19 7.16
C VAL A 309 -17.75 -5.47 8.34
N ARG A 310 -17.25 -4.43 9.01
CA ARG A 310 -16.39 -4.59 10.21
C ARG A 310 -17.14 -5.29 11.35
N GLN A 311 -18.40 -4.90 11.60
CA GLN A 311 -19.24 -5.51 12.59
C GLN A 311 -19.47 -6.99 12.28
N THR A 312 -19.89 -7.32 11.06
CA THR A 312 -20.12 -8.69 10.59
C THR A 312 -18.87 -9.56 10.76
N LEU A 313 -17.70 -9.07 10.31
CA LEU A 313 -16.44 -9.81 10.46
C LEU A 313 -16.07 -10.02 11.93
N PHE A 314 -16.26 -9.02 12.79
CA PHE A 314 -16.02 -9.13 14.22
C PHE A 314 -16.92 -10.18 14.86
N GLU A 315 -18.23 -10.12 14.62
CA GLU A 315 -19.23 -11.02 15.19
C GLU A 315 -18.97 -12.47 14.78
N VAL A 316 -18.78 -12.71 13.47
CA VAL A 316 -18.51 -14.07 12.95
C VAL A 316 -17.21 -14.64 13.54
N THR A 317 -16.14 -13.83 13.59
CA THR A 317 -14.86 -14.31 14.12
C THR A 317 -14.90 -14.54 15.62
N SER A 318 -15.63 -13.71 16.38
CA SER A 318 -15.75 -13.82 17.83
C SER A 318 -16.65 -14.97 18.28
N CYS A 319 -17.63 -15.37 17.47
CA CYS A 319 -18.56 -16.49 17.74
C CYS A 319 -18.03 -17.82 17.21
N PHE A 320 -16.86 -17.85 16.57
CA PHE A 320 -16.32 -19.08 16.02
C PHE A 320 -15.57 -19.90 17.07
N ASP A 321 -16.03 -21.13 17.34
CA ASP A 321 -15.46 -22.03 18.37
C ASP A 321 -14.28 -22.88 17.88
N GLY A 322 -13.92 -22.81 16.57
CA GLY A 322 -12.83 -23.59 15.97
C GLY A 322 -11.45 -23.01 16.28
N ASN A 323 -10.42 -23.83 16.12
CA ASN A 323 -9.05 -23.38 16.26
C ASN A 323 -8.54 -22.78 14.94
N VAL A 324 -8.45 -21.44 14.87
CA VAL A 324 -7.97 -20.70 13.68
C VAL A 324 -6.51 -21.02 13.28
N GLU A 325 -5.74 -21.66 14.16
CA GLU A 325 -4.39 -22.15 13.86
C GLU A 325 -4.43 -23.44 13.03
N GLN A 326 -5.57 -24.11 12.99
CA GLN A 326 -5.77 -25.30 12.15
C GLN A 326 -6.36 -24.90 10.80
N GLY A 327 -5.69 -25.28 9.72
CA GLY A 327 -6.08 -24.93 8.37
C GLY A 327 -7.51 -25.28 7.99
N LYS A 328 -8.03 -26.43 8.47
CA LYS A 328 -9.42 -26.85 8.20
C LYS A 328 -10.44 -25.92 8.85
N ASP A 329 -10.18 -25.49 10.08
CA ASP A 329 -11.08 -24.60 10.80
C ASP A 329 -11.00 -23.16 10.28
N MET A 330 -9.81 -22.71 9.86
CA MET A 330 -9.64 -21.45 9.16
C MET A 330 -10.48 -21.39 7.88
N LEU A 331 -10.47 -22.45 7.06
CA LEU A 331 -11.29 -22.50 5.85
C LEU A 331 -12.79 -22.46 6.17
N LYS A 332 -13.24 -23.17 7.20
CA LYS A 332 -14.66 -23.10 7.65
C LYS A 332 -15.03 -21.68 8.06
N LEU A 333 -14.17 -21.01 8.85
CA LEU A 333 -14.39 -19.62 9.25
C LEU A 333 -14.51 -18.71 8.04
N ILE A 334 -13.60 -18.82 7.07
CA ILE A 334 -13.61 -18.02 5.84
C ILE A 334 -14.92 -18.24 5.05
N ASP A 335 -15.39 -19.48 4.92
CA ASP A 335 -16.66 -19.79 4.27
C ASP A 335 -17.86 -19.15 4.97
N ILE A 336 -17.88 -19.17 6.29
CA ILE A 336 -18.92 -18.49 7.09
C ILE A 336 -18.83 -16.98 6.90
N GLN A 337 -17.63 -16.40 6.90
CA GLN A 337 -17.40 -14.99 6.66
C GLN A 337 -17.87 -14.57 5.26
N PHE A 338 -17.61 -15.36 4.20
CA PHE A 338 -18.10 -15.06 2.85
C PHE A 338 -19.62 -15.04 2.79
N LYS A 339 -20.31 -15.99 3.46
CA LYS A 339 -21.77 -16.00 3.52
C LYS A 339 -22.31 -14.74 4.22
N ALA A 340 -21.79 -14.41 5.39
CA ALA A 340 -22.20 -13.23 6.14
C ALA A 340 -21.88 -11.92 5.39
N LEU A 341 -20.79 -11.86 4.64
CA LEU A 341 -20.43 -10.70 3.83
C LEU A 341 -21.38 -10.49 2.63
N LYS A 342 -22.00 -11.54 2.08
CA LYS A 342 -23.04 -11.37 1.04
C LYS A 342 -24.18 -10.50 1.57
N GLU A 343 -24.65 -10.78 2.78
CA GLU A 343 -25.71 -10.00 3.43
C GLU A 343 -25.22 -8.58 3.75
N ALA A 344 -24.03 -8.43 4.33
CA ALA A 344 -23.46 -7.13 4.66
C ALA A 344 -23.28 -6.21 3.44
N PHE A 345 -22.95 -6.78 2.28
CA PHE A 345 -22.83 -6.05 1.01
C PHE A 345 -24.15 -5.97 0.22
N GLN A 346 -25.23 -6.54 0.72
CA GLN A 346 -26.55 -6.60 0.07
C GLN A 346 -26.46 -7.21 -1.35
N ILE A 347 -25.74 -8.32 -1.48
CA ILE A 347 -25.59 -9.04 -2.75
C ILE A 347 -26.64 -10.17 -2.80
N PRO A 348 -27.51 -10.21 -3.82
CA PRO A 348 -28.50 -11.28 -3.97
C PRO A 348 -27.85 -12.66 -4.08
N GLU A 349 -28.52 -13.68 -3.51
CA GLU A 349 -28.01 -15.07 -3.49
C GLU A 349 -28.10 -15.80 -4.83
N ASP A 350 -28.93 -15.32 -5.75
CA ASP A 350 -29.31 -16.02 -7.02
C ASP A 350 -28.15 -16.29 -7.98
N LEU A 351 -26.93 -15.82 -7.70
CA LEU A 351 -25.76 -15.92 -8.56
C LEU A 351 -24.55 -16.40 -7.77
N SER A 352 -24.47 -17.67 -7.36
CA SER A 352 -23.49 -18.18 -6.39
C SER A 352 -22.02 -17.81 -6.68
N GLU A 353 -21.50 -18.10 -7.87
CA GLU A 353 -20.08 -17.78 -8.21
C GLU A 353 -19.85 -16.30 -8.51
N VAL A 354 -20.79 -15.64 -9.17
CA VAL A 354 -20.72 -14.18 -9.44
C VAL A 354 -20.87 -13.39 -8.15
N ALA A 355 -21.67 -13.88 -7.19
CA ALA A 355 -21.83 -13.25 -5.89
C ALA A 355 -20.52 -13.30 -5.09
N ASP A 356 -19.84 -14.44 -5.06
CA ASP A 356 -18.55 -14.59 -4.37
C ASP A 356 -17.48 -13.66 -4.96
N THR A 357 -17.40 -13.55 -6.28
CA THR A 357 -16.48 -12.63 -6.96
C THR A 357 -16.77 -11.16 -6.61
N LYS A 358 -18.06 -10.77 -6.54
CA LYS A 358 -18.45 -9.41 -6.12
C LYS A 358 -18.10 -9.13 -4.66
N VAL A 359 -18.31 -10.09 -3.75
CA VAL A 359 -17.88 -9.98 -2.34
C VAL A 359 -16.38 -9.78 -2.28
N ALA A 360 -15.63 -10.63 -2.98
CA ALA A 360 -14.18 -10.60 -3.00
C ALA A 360 -13.64 -9.25 -3.50
N SER A 361 -14.15 -8.77 -4.63
CA SER A 361 -13.75 -7.47 -5.21
C SER A 361 -14.00 -6.31 -4.25
N LYS A 362 -15.19 -6.25 -3.63
CA LYS A 362 -15.52 -5.23 -2.62
C LYS A 362 -14.62 -5.34 -1.39
N LEU A 363 -14.38 -6.54 -0.88
CA LEU A 363 -13.53 -6.78 0.29
C LEU A 363 -12.08 -6.36 0.02
N LEU A 364 -11.52 -6.75 -1.12
CA LEU A 364 -10.17 -6.35 -1.53
C LEU A 364 -10.04 -4.83 -1.70
N ASN A 365 -11.06 -4.17 -2.22
CA ASN A 365 -11.07 -2.70 -2.30
C ASN A 365 -11.02 -2.07 -0.90
N LEU A 366 -11.85 -2.56 0.05
CA LEU A 366 -11.81 -2.07 1.43
C LEU A 366 -10.46 -2.28 2.11
N TYR A 367 -9.81 -3.43 1.88
CA TYR A 367 -8.46 -3.68 2.37
C TYR A 367 -7.44 -2.73 1.73
N ARG A 368 -7.42 -2.61 0.41
CA ARG A 368 -6.46 -1.78 -0.33
C ARG A 368 -6.59 -0.29 -0.07
N THR A 369 -7.76 0.15 0.37
CA THR A 369 -8.03 1.54 0.80
C THR A 369 -7.87 1.77 2.30
N GLY A 370 -7.39 0.77 3.06
CA GLY A 370 -7.12 0.88 4.50
C GLY A 370 -8.35 0.88 5.39
N ARG A 371 -9.54 0.59 4.83
CA ARG A 371 -10.81 0.61 5.58
C ARG A 371 -11.02 -0.61 6.47
N LEU A 372 -10.20 -1.66 6.32
CA LEU A 372 -10.23 -2.87 7.13
C LEU A 372 -9.02 -3.03 8.06
N GLY A 373 -8.28 -1.96 8.31
CA GLY A 373 -7.12 -1.95 9.20
C GLY A 373 -5.81 -1.64 8.47
N HIS A 374 -4.73 -1.60 9.26
CA HIS A 374 -3.40 -1.23 8.78
C HIS A 374 -2.46 -2.42 8.96
N PHE A 375 -1.95 -2.95 7.84
CA PHE A 375 -1.15 -4.16 7.82
C PHE A 375 0.23 -3.90 7.25
N THR A 376 1.25 -4.49 7.88
CA THR A 376 2.57 -4.67 7.27
C THR A 376 2.82 -6.17 7.20
N LEU A 377 2.94 -6.69 5.97
CA LEU A 377 2.98 -8.13 5.71
C LEU A 377 4.41 -8.68 5.72
N ASP A 378 5.40 -7.81 5.53
CA ASP A 378 6.80 -8.19 5.61
C ASP A 378 7.30 -8.08 7.05
N PRO A 379 7.90 -9.13 7.61
CA PRO A 379 8.53 -9.05 8.93
C PRO A 379 9.78 -8.16 8.87
N VAL A 380 10.00 -7.37 9.92
CA VAL A 380 11.27 -6.67 10.09
C VAL A 380 12.34 -7.69 10.47
N PRO A 381 13.44 -7.83 9.69
CA PRO A 381 14.49 -8.77 10.00
C PRO A 381 15.11 -8.45 11.37
N ARG A 382 15.22 -9.46 12.22
CA ARG A 382 15.90 -9.32 13.51
C ARG A 382 17.41 -9.20 13.32
N ARG A 383 18.09 -8.49 14.22
CA ARG A 383 19.55 -8.55 14.30
C ARG A 383 19.96 -10.00 14.57
N THR A 384 20.63 -10.62 13.62
CA THR A 384 21.41 -11.83 13.90
C THR A 384 22.75 -11.35 14.48
N SER A 385 23.22 -12.04 15.51
CA SER A 385 24.49 -11.74 16.19
C SER A 385 25.74 -11.79 15.28
N ASN A 386 25.55 -12.09 14.00
CA ASN A 386 26.62 -12.19 12.98
C ASN A 386 26.77 -10.92 12.11
N ASP A 387 25.97 -9.89 12.29
CA ASP A 387 26.09 -8.62 11.51
C ASP A 387 27.11 -7.62 12.12
N SER A 388 28.00 -8.10 13.00
CA SER A 388 29.04 -7.29 13.70
C SER A 388 30.44 -7.66 13.20
N GLN A 389 30.64 -7.80 11.90
CA GLN A 389 31.99 -7.86 11.32
C GLN A 389 32.14 -6.91 10.13
#